data_eeb7fedc9f3f62ac6c39cb29b94217f8
#
_entry.id   eeb7fedc9f3f62ac6c39cb29b94217f8
#
_cell.length_a   1.000
_cell.length_b   1.000
_cell.length_c   1.000
_cell.angle_alpha   90.00
_cell.angle_beta   90.00
_cell.angle_gamma   90.00
#
_symmetry.space_group_name_H-M   'P 1'
#
loop_
_entity.id
_entity.type
_entity.pdbx_description
1 polymer ?
#
loop_
_entity_poly.entity_id
_entity_poly.type
_entity_poly.pdbx_seq_one_letter_code
_entity_poly.pdbx_strand_id
1 'polypeptide(L)'
;MTSNRYILSNIKLFSKVFVLVGLINLFSGVNISFASDSLTISKKTGLPLPRFVSLKGDKVNLRRGPSLDYKIDWVYKRKHLPLMIVSEFGHWRKVTDFEGYSGWIYKDLLSGSRYIIVKKEETLLRNKASFDSLGKAILKKEVIGKLIDCEGLWCFVRIKNIRGYVLAEDIWGTGIDKKY
;
A
#
# COMPACT_ATOMS: atom_id res chain seq x y z
N MET A 1 -72.66 -12.29 41.36
CA MET A 1 -73.08 -13.72 41.46
C MET A 1 -71.91 -14.56 41.01
N THR A 2 -71.24 -15.05 42.00
CA THR A 2 -71.02 -16.45 42.35
C THR A 2 -70.18 -17.17 41.29
N SER A 3 -69.10 -17.74 41.55
CA SER A 3 -68.53 -18.49 42.68
C SER A 3 -67.48 -19.43 42.08
N ASN A 4 -66.29 -19.39 42.63
CA ASN A 4 -65.52 -20.50 43.20
C ASN A 4 -65.37 -21.83 42.42
N ARG A 5 -64.20 -22.36 42.25
CA ARG A 5 -63.37 -23.12 43.21
C ARG A 5 -62.13 -23.72 42.49
N TYR A 6 -61.01 -23.53 43.10
CA TYR A 6 -59.94 -24.45 43.50
C TYR A 6 -59.96 -25.87 42.97
N ILE A 7 -58.81 -26.39 42.60
CA ILE A 7 -58.13 -27.41 43.36
C ILE A 7 -56.74 -27.73 42.75
N LEU A 8 -55.77 -27.73 43.60
CA LEU A 8 -54.42 -28.21 43.59
C LEU A 8 -54.21 -29.59 43.02
N SER A 9 -53.06 -29.84 42.40
CA SER A 9 -52.12 -30.91 42.73
C SER A 9 -50.88 -30.73 41.86
N ASN A 10 -49.83 -30.22 42.37
CA ASN A 10 -48.70 -30.89 43.03
C ASN A 10 -47.94 -31.91 42.17
N ILE A 11 -46.66 -31.58 41.98
CA ILE A 11 -45.49 -32.43 42.04
C ILE A 11 -45.17 -33.21 40.75
N LYS A 12 -44.15 -32.71 40.02
CA LYS A 12 -42.84 -33.35 39.97
C LYS A 12 -41.81 -32.42 39.35
N LEU A 13 -41.18 -31.78 40.24
CA LEU A 13 -39.88 -31.19 40.14
C LEU A 13 -38.86 -32.34 39.94
N PHE A 14 -37.79 -32.02 39.29
CA PHE A 14 -36.50 -32.71 39.17
C PHE A 14 -36.16 -33.27 37.80
N SER A 15 -34.99 -32.82 37.42
CA SER A 15 -34.14 -33.43 36.41
C SER A 15 -34.32 -33.02 34.96
N LYS A 16 -33.92 -31.80 34.60
CA LYS A 16 -33.30 -31.47 33.28
C LYS A 16 -32.63 -30.10 33.29
N VAL A 17 -31.85 -29.80 34.30
CA VAL A 17 -30.99 -28.62 34.35
C VAL A 17 -29.55 -29.11 34.58
N PHE A 18 -28.97 -29.85 33.63
CA PHE A 18 -27.54 -30.16 33.66
C PHE A 18 -27.02 -30.69 32.33
N VAL A 19 -27.36 -30.07 31.20
CA VAL A 19 -26.68 -30.33 29.92
C VAL A 19 -26.64 -29.05 29.06
N LEU A 20 -26.29 -27.89 29.62
CA LEU A 20 -26.15 -26.71 28.82
C LEU A 20 -25.00 -25.79 29.28
N VAL A 21 -23.92 -26.38 29.81
CA VAL A 21 -22.70 -25.68 30.21
C VAL A 21 -21.45 -26.29 29.55
N GLY A 22 -21.55 -26.86 28.37
CA GLY A 22 -20.45 -27.57 27.72
C GLY A 22 -20.09 -27.14 26.31
N LEU A 23 -20.60 -26.02 25.81
CA LEU A 23 -20.34 -25.61 24.40
C LEU A 23 -19.88 -24.17 24.23
N ILE A 24 -19.24 -23.59 25.24
CA ILE A 24 -18.62 -22.26 25.10
C ILE A 24 -17.15 -22.41 25.43
N ASN A 25 -16.33 -22.91 24.50
CA ASN A 25 -14.87 -22.74 24.52
C ASN A 25 -14.21 -23.34 23.25
N LEU A 26 -14.71 -22.99 22.07
CA LEU A 26 -14.01 -23.22 20.79
C LEU A 26 -13.98 -21.96 19.96
N PHE A 27 -13.89 -20.78 20.58
CA PHE A 27 -13.35 -19.61 19.91
C PHE A 27 -11.83 -19.66 20.09
N SER A 28 -11.18 -20.50 19.29
CA SER A 28 -9.75 -20.39 19.05
C SER A 28 -9.49 -18.99 18.50
N GLY A 29 -8.94 -18.13 19.35
CA GLY A 29 -8.58 -16.78 18.98
C GLY A 29 -7.64 -16.83 17.77
N VAL A 30 -8.14 -16.47 16.61
CA VAL A 30 -7.30 -16.15 15.46
C VAL A 30 -6.54 -14.89 15.85
N ASN A 31 -5.31 -15.08 16.35
CA ASN A 31 -4.37 -13.97 16.52
C ASN A 31 -4.02 -13.46 15.12
N ILE A 32 -4.77 -12.47 14.63
CA ILE A 32 -4.40 -11.72 13.47
C ILE A 32 -3.21 -10.86 13.91
N SER A 33 -2.00 -11.38 13.71
CA SER A 33 -0.79 -10.58 13.82
C SER A 33 -0.81 -9.57 12.67
N PHE A 34 -1.22 -8.34 12.98
CA PHE A 34 -0.94 -7.22 12.10
C PHE A 34 0.58 -7.01 12.13
N ALA A 35 1.25 -7.43 11.06
CA ALA A 35 2.62 -7.03 10.82
C ALA A 35 2.61 -5.49 10.71
N SER A 36 3.04 -4.81 11.76
CA SER A 36 3.30 -3.38 11.69
C SER A 36 4.49 -3.20 10.77
N ASP A 37 4.26 -2.58 9.63
CA ASP A 37 5.29 -2.20 8.66
C ASP A 37 6.11 -1.07 9.29
N SER A 38 7.03 -1.44 10.19
CA SER A 38 7.85 -0.50 10.95
C SER A 38 8.87 0.14 10.01
N LEU A 39 8.82 1.47 9.90
CA LEU A 39 9.87 2.25 9.27
C LEU A 39 11.20 1.95 9.97
N THR A 40 12.12 1.36 9.24
CA THR A 40 13.46 1.09 9.72
C THR A 40 14.39 2.19 9.19
N ILE A 41 15.22 2.77 10.06
CA ILE A 41 16.25 3.71 9.61
C ILE A 41 17.46 2.91 9.12
N SER A 42 17.84 3.13 7.88
CA SER A 42 19.04 2.51 7.30
C SER A 42 20.31 2.93 8.06
N LYS A 43 21.03 1.96 8.58
CA LYS A 43 22.35 2.21 9.22
C LYS A 43 23.38 2.78 8.24
N LYS A 44 23.21 2.57 6.93
CA LYS A 44 24.13 3.00 5.87
C LYS A 44 23.95 4.46 5.47
N THR A 45 22.70 4.91 5.34
CA THR A 45 22.39 6.24 4.79
C THR A 45 21.68 7.16 5.78
N GLY A 46 21.24 6.66 6.93
CA GLY A 46 20.41 7.40 7.88
C GLY A 46 18.99 7.70 7.36
N LEU A 47 18.62 7.17 6.19
CA LEU A 47 17.32 7.41 5.59
C LEU A 47 16.32 6.31 5.94
N PRO A 48 15.02 6.62 5.98
CA PRO A 48 13.99 5.62 6.27
C PRO A 48 13.89 4.56 5.16
N LEU A 49 13.54 3.34 5.56
CA LEU A 49 13.15 2.24 4.70
C LEU A 49 11.77 1.73 5.14
N PRO A 50 10.85 1.44 4.19
CA PRO A 50 10.99 1.68 2.75
C PRO A 50 10.91 3.16 2.39
N ARG A 51 11.46 3.54 1.22
CA ARG A 51 11.33 4.90 0.68
C ARG A 51 11.28 4.91 -0.85
N PHE A 52 10.62 5.90 -1.41
CA PHE A 52 10.52 6.08 -2.85
C PHE A 52 11.68 6.87 -3.45
N VAL A 53 12.08 6.45 -4.63
CA VAL A 53 13.07 7.07 -5.51
C VAL A 53 12.59 6.98 -6.95
N SER A 54 13.37 7.48 -7.90
CA SER A 54 13.08 7.31 -9.33
C SER A 54 14.35 7.00 -10.13
N LEU A 55 14.21 6.40 -11.30
CA LEU A 55 15.31 6.15 -12.22
C LEU A 55 15.84 7.45 -12.82
N LYS A 56 17.19 7.62 -12.86
CA LYS A 56 17.85 8.74 -13.54
C LYS A 56 17.95 8.53 -15.04
N GLY A 57 18.19 7.30 -15.47
CA GLY A 57 18.46 6.96 -16.86
C GLY A 57 17.26 6.38 -17.60
N ASP A 58 17.36 6.39 -18.92
CA ASP A 58 16.36 5.78 -19.81
C ASP A 58 16.53 4.25 -19.89
N LYS A 59 17.72 3.74 -19.54
CA LYS A 59 18.03 2.30 -19.53
C LYS A 59 18.78 1.96 -18.24
N VAL A 60 18.18 1.14 -17.38
CA VAL A 60 18.73 0.73 -16.09
C VAL A 60 18.54 -0.75 -15.88
N ASN A 61 19.64 -1.45 -15.57
CA ASN A 61 19.62 -2.87 -15.29
C ASN A 61 19.22 -3.16 -13.85
N LEU A 62 18.26 -4.04 -13.65
CA LEU A 62 17.91 -4.66 -12.39
C LEU A 62 18.64 -6.01 -12.30
N ARG A 63 19.40 -6.22 -11.22
CA ARG A 63 20.19 -7.44 -11.02
C ARG A 63 19.63 -8.29 -9.89
N ARG A 64 19.96 -9.58 -9.92
CA ARG A 64 19.55 -10.54 -8.87
C ARG A 64 20.25 -10.32 -7.53
N GLY A 65 21.40 -9.66 -7.53
CA GLY A 65 22.18 -9.41 -6.32
C GLY A 65 22.99 -8.11 -6.38
N PRO A 66 23.61 -7.71 -5.25
CA PRO A 66 24.28 -6.44 -5.08
C PRO A 66 25.73 -6.45 -5.56
N SER A 67 25.98 -6.88 -6.80
CA SER A 67 27.29 -6.84 -7.48
C SER A 67 27.06 -6.81 -9.01
N LEU A 68 28.09 -6.39 -9.76
CA LEU A 68 28.10 -6.46 -11.23
C LEU A 68 28.15 -7.90 -11.74
N ASP A 69 28.62 -8.84 -10.94
CA ASP A 69 28.74 -10.27 -11.27
C ASP A 69 27.38 -10.97 -11.30
N TYR A 70 26.38 -10.42 -10.61
CA TYR A 70 25.03 -10.95 -10.64
C TYR A 70 24.36 -10.71 -11.98
N LYS A 71 23.65 -11.73 -12.46
CA LYS A 71 22.87 -11.67 -13.70
C LYS A 71 21.88 -10.51 -13.68
N ILE A 72 21.74 -9.87 -14.85
CA ILE A 72 20.66 -8.93 -15.11
C ILE A 72 19.38 -9.75 -15.22
N ASP A 73 18.39 -9.39 -14.42
CA ASP A 73 17.09 -10.04 -14.37
C ASP A 73 16.07 -9.27 -15.21
N TRP A 74 16.17 -7.94 -15.17
CA TRP A 74 15.28 -7.04 -15.90
C TRP A 74 16.03 -5.79 -16.40
N VAL A 75 15.51 -5.15 -17.45
CA VAL A 75 16.04 -3.89 -17.99
C VAL A 75 14.90 -2.88 -18.09
N TYR A 76 14.90 -1.92 -17.17
CA TYR A 76 13.98 -0.79 -17.27
C TYR A 76 14.36 0.15 -18.41
N LYS A 77 13.40 0.52 -19.24
CA LYS A 77 13.59 1.44 -20.37
C LYS A 77 12.74 2.72 -20.21
N ARG A 78 12.57 3.19 -18.98
CA ARG A 78 11.69 4.33 -18.66
C ARG A 78 12.35 5.24 -17.64
N LYS A 79 12.80 6.42 -18.09
CA LYS A 79 13.28 7.47 -17.19
C LYS A 79 12.18 7.89 -16.20
N HIS A 80 12.60 8.22 -14.99
CA HIS A 80 11.72 8.66 -13.92
C HIS A 80 10.73 7.60 -13.39
N LEU A 81 10.85 6.34 -13.82
CA LEU A 81 10.06 5.27 -13.23
C LEU A 81 10.21 5.31 -11.70
N PRO A 82 9.13 5.43 -10.94
CA PRO A 82 9.20 5.35 -9.49
C PRO A 82 9.57 3.93 -9.06
N LEU A 83 10.36 3.84 -7.99
CA LEU A 83 10.78 2.59 -7.37
C LEU A 83 10.79 2.79 -5.85
N MET A 84 10.54 1.72 -5.11
CA MET A 84 10.61 1.73 -3.65
C MET A 84 11.88 0.99 -3.20
N ILE A 85 12.79 1.67 -2.51
CA ILE A 85 13.96 1.03 -1.86
C ILE A 85 13.46 0.34 -0.59
N VAL A 86 13.70 -0.96 -0.51
CA VAL A 86 13.33 -1.80 0.63
C VAL A 86 14.54 -2.27 1.44
N SER A 87 15.75 -2.24 0.85
CA SER A 87 16.99 -2.63 1.54
C SER A 87 18.21 -1.99 0.86
N GLU A 88 19.31 -1.93 1.60
CA GLU A 88 20.58 -1.36 1.14
C GLU A 88 21.75 -2.28 1.47
N PHE A 89 22.68 -2.43 0.51
CA PHE A 89 23.94 -3.14 0.68
C PHE A 89 25.06 -2.40 -0.07
N GLY A 90 26.03 -1.86 0.63
CA GLY A 90 27.10 -1.07 0.04
C GLY A 90 26.55 0.09 -0.81
N HIS A 91 26.90 0.08 -2.08
CA HIS A 91 26.41 1.04 -3.08
C HIS A 91 25.13 0.56 -3.81
N TRP A 92 24.59 -0.58 -3.43
CA TRP A 92 23.43 -1.17 -4.06
C TRP A 92 22.14 -0.91 -3.25
N ARG A 93 21.03 -0.80 -3.95
CA ARG A 93 19.70 -0.63 -3.39
C ARG A 93 18.81 -1.75 -3.88
N LYS A 94 18.23 -2.51 -2.96
CA LYS A 94 17.17 -3.44 -3.31
C LYS A 94 15.90 -2.63 -3.51
N VAL A 95 15.34 -2.71 -4.70
CA VAL A 95 14.17 -1.95 -5.09
C VAL A 95 13.01 -2.88 -5.43
N THR A 96 11.80 -2.36 -5.32
CA THR A 96 10.58 -2.99 -5.82
C THR A 96 9.85 -1.97 -6.68
N ASP A 97 9.29 -2.39 -7.81
CA ASP A 97 8.46 -1.56 -8.67
C ASP A 97 6.96 -1.71 -8.35
N PHE A 98 6.11 -1.01 -9.11
CA PHE A 98 4.65 -1.00 -8.91
C PHE A 98 3.95 -2.31 -9.26
N GLU A 99 4.61 -3.20 -10.00
CA GLU A 99 4.14 -4.56 -10.34
C GLU A 99 4.65 -5.62 -9.36
N GLY A 100 5.56 -5.25 -8.43
CA GLY A 100 6.12 -6.14 -7.43
C GLY A 100 7.45 -6.79 -7.82
N TYR A 101 8.00 -6.50 -9.00
CA TYR A 101 9.33 -7.00 -9.37
C TYR A 101 10.40 -6.39 -8.48
N SER A 102 11.26 -7.23 -7.95
CA SER A 102 12.31 -6.83 -7.01
C SER A 102 13.70 -7.21 -7.49
N GLY A 103 14.67 -6.35 -7.22
CA GLY A 103 16.08 -6.64 -7.53
C GLY A 103 17.00 -5.50 -7.07
N TRP A 104 18.23 -5.50 -7.53
CA TRP A 104 19.28 -4.60 -7.09
C TRP A 104 19.68 -3.62 -8.19
N ILE A 105 19.75 -2.34 -7.82
CA ILE A 105 20.20 -1.24 -8.69
C ILE A 105 21.33 -0.49 -7.98
N TYR A 106 22.33 -0.06 -8.73
CA TYR A 106 23.41 0.77 -8.22
C TYR A 106 22.89 2.18 -7.87
N LYS A 107 23.27 2.72 -6.72
CA LYS A 107 22.70 3.94 -6.15
C LYS A 107 22.74 5.16 -7.09
N ASP A 108 23.78 5.29 -7.90
CA ASP A 108 23.97 6.47 -8.77
C ASP A 108 23.00 6.49 -9.97
N LEU A 109 22.32 5.36 -10.24
CA LEU A 109 21.26 5.25 -11.23
C LEU A 109 19.89 5.66 -10.67
N LEU A 110 19.83 6.00 -9.37
CA LEU A 110 18.63 6.41 -8.66
C LEU A 110 18.68 7.90 -8.28
N SER A 111 17.52 8.52 -8.24
CA SER A 111 17.31 9.92 -7.83
C SER A 111 16.31 9.99 -6.69
N GLY A 112 16.57 10.87 -5.72
CA GLY A 112 15.60 11.22 -4.68
C GLY A 112 14.40 12.03 -5.17
N SER A 113 14.39 12.46 -6.44
CA SER A 113 13.23 13.15 -7.03
C SER A 113 12.03 12.21 -7.06
N ARG A 114 10.92 12.71 -6.55
CA ARG A 114 9.69 11.92 -6.42
C ARG A 114 8.88 11.96 -7.71
N TYR A 115 8.54 10.79 -8.17
CA TYR A 115 7.65 10.57 -9.31
C TYR A 115 6.56 9.57 -8.93
N ILE A 116 5.46 9.63 -9.65
CA ILE A 116 4.35 8.67 -9.56
C ILE A 116 4.17 7.95 -10.88
N ILE A 117 3.51 6.81 -10.82
CA ILE A 117 2.98 6.11 -11.98
C ILE A 117 1.50 5.82 -11.76
N VAL A 118 0.69 6.02 -12.78
CA VAL A 118 -0.75 5.69 -12.74
C VAL A 118 -0.90 4.17 -12.77
N LYS A 119 -1.55 3.60 -11.77
CA LYS A 119 -1.81 2.15 -11.64
C LYS A 119 -3.22 1.74 -12.11
N LYS A 120 -4.16 2.66 -12.09
CA LYS A 120 -5.53 2.47 -12.60
C LYS A 120 -5.55 2.59 -14.12
N GLU A 121 -6.45 1.89 -14.79
CA GLU A 121 -6.56 1.93 -16.26
C GLU A 121 -6.74 3.36 -16.77
N GLU A 122 -7.57 4.14 -16.07
CA GLU A 122 -7.76 5.57 -16.33
C GLU A 122 -8.02 6.32 -15.02
N THR A 123 -7.48 7.52 -14.91
CA THR A 123 -7.81 8.45 -13.83
C THR A 123 -7.86 9.89 -14.33
N LEU A 124 -8.61 10.74 -13.65
CA LEU A 124 -8.83 12.12 -14.05
C LEU A 124 -7.84 13.06 -13.35
N LEU A 125 -7.06 13.81 -14.13
CA LEU A 125 -6.29 14.93 -13.63
C LEU A 125 -7.22 16.14 -13.49
N ARG A 126 -7.39 16.66 -12.29
CA ARG A 126 -8.36 17.70 -11.94
C ARG A 126 -7.73 19.06 -11.68
N ASN A 127 -8.53 20.12 -11.78
CA ASN A 127 -8.10 21.48 -11.46
C ASN A 127 -7.87 21.70 -9.95
N LYS A 128 -8.72 21.09 -9.11
CA LYS A 128 -8.72 21.24 -7.65
C LYS A 128 -8.79 19.87 -6.99
N ALA A 129 -8.40 19.78 -5.73
CA ALA A 129 -8.50 18.60 -4.88
C ALA A 129 -9.96 18.35 -4.44
N SER A 130 -10.85 18.09 -5.39
CA SER A 130 -12.28 17.87 -5.16
C SER A 130 -12.86 16.95 -6.23
N PHE A 131 -13.82 16.12 -5.85
CA PHE A 131 -14.54 15.23 -6.77
C PHE A 131 -15.41 15.99 -7.78
N ASP A 132 -15.91 17.18 -7.42
CA ASP A 132 -16.71 18.05 -8.28
C ASP A 132 -15.87 18.93 -9.21
N SER A 133 -14.55 18.87 -9.06
CA SER A 133 -13.64 19.69 -9.88
C SER A 133 -13.62 19.22 -11.32
N LEU A 134 -13.60 20.20 -12.23
CA LEU A 134 -13.41 19.93 -13.66
C LEU A 134 -12.12 19.17 -13.92
N GLY A 135 -12.20 18.18 -14.81
CA GLY A 135 -11.06 17.46 -15.33
C GLY A 135 -10.28 18.27 -16.34
N LYS A 136 -8.96 18.17 -16.29
CA LYS A 136 -8.04 18.74 -17.28
C LYS A 136 -7.63 17.73 -18.34
N ALA A 137 -7.45 16.46 -17.91
CA ALA A 137 -7.01 15.37 -18.77
C ALA A 137 -7.36 14.03 -18.14
N ILE A 138 -7.50 13.02 -18.99
CA ILE A 138 -7.56 11.63 -18.58
C ILE A 138 -6.13 11.07 -18.63
N LEU A 139 -5.66 10.55 -17.52
CA LEU A 139 -4.38 9.87 -17.43
C LEU A 139 -4.61 8.37 -17.56
N LYS A 140 -3.93 7.76 -18.51
CA LYS A 140 -3.95 6.31 -18.72
C LYS A 140 -2.97 5.62 -17.77
N LYS A 141 -3.19 4.31 -17.57
CA LYS A 141 -2.27 3.44 -16.86
C LYS A 141 -0.83 3.63 -17.32
N GLU A 142 0.11 3.51 -16.41
CA GLU A 142 1.54 3.68 -16.62
C GLU A 142 2.01 5.09 -17.01
N VAL A 143 1.15 6.09 -17.05
CA VAL A 143 1.61 7.48 -17.18
C VAL A 143 2.46 7.85 -15.97
N ILE A 144 3.68 8.35 -16.24
CA ILE A 144 4.60 8.84 -15.20
C ILE A 144 4.46 10.35 -15.06
N GLY A 145 4.38 10.81 -13.81
CA GLY A 145 4.32 12.21 -13.47
C GLY A 145 5.26 12.58 -12.32
N LYS A 146 5.72 13.84 -12.30
CA LYS A 146 6.48 14.35 -11.16
C LYS A 146 5.51 14.61 -10.00
N LEU A 147 5.79 14.05 -8.85
CA LEU A 147 5.08 14.36 -7.61
C LEU A 147 5.55 15.72 -7.09
N ILE A 148 4.60 16.60 -6.82
CA ILE A 148 4.88 17.90 -6.21
C ILE A 148 4.54 17.82 -4.73
N ASP A 149 3.31 17.41 -4.42
CA ASP A 149 2.82 17.29 -3.05
C ASP A 149 1.66 16.30 -2.95
N CYS A 150 1.38 15.80 -1.74
CA CYS A 150 0.19 14.99 -1.44
C CYS A 150 -0.38 15.40 -0.09
N GLU A 151 -1.69 15.62 -0.07
CA GLU A 151 -2.45 15.91 1.14
C GLU A 151 -3.76 15.12 1.14
N GLY A 152 -3.98 14.34 2.20
CA GLY A 152 -5.16 13.47 2.32
C GLY A 152 -5.31 12.54 1.11
N LEU A 153 -6.46 12.61 0.46
CA LEU A 153 -6.78 11.75 -0.70
C LEU A 153 -6.18 12.24 -2.02
N TRP A 154 -5.58 13.43 -2.05
CA TRP A 154 -5.18 14.09 -3.29
C TRP A 154 -3.69 14.31 -3.38
N CYS A 155 -3.14 14.05 -4.57
CA CYS A 155 -1.76 14.38 -4.90
C CYS A 155 -1.71 15.40 -6.02
N PHE A 156 -0.93 16.46 -5.83
CA PHE A 156 -0.64 17.45 -6.85
C PHE A 156 0.55 16.99 -7.67
N VAL A 157 0.32 16.79 -8.96
CA VAL A 157 1.32 16.21 -9.86
C VAL A 157 1.52 17.06 -11.11
N ARG A 158 2.68 16.88 -11.75
CA ARG A 158 2.98 17.45 -13.06
C ARG A 158 3.19 16.34 -14.07
N ILE A 159 2.34 16.32 -15.10
CA ILE A 159 2.41 15.41 -16.23
C ILE A 159 2.81 16.22 -17.45
N LYS A 160 4.04 16.02 -17.96
CA LYS A 160 4.58 16.88 -19.02
C LYS A 160 4.44 18.38 -18.66
N ASN A 161 3.62 19.12 -19.41
CA ASN A 161 3.41 20.56 -19.25
C ASN A 161 2.17 20.95 -18.44
N ILE A 162 1.36 19.96 -18.02
CA ILE A 162 0.14 20.22 -17.24
C ILE A 162 0.34 19.83 -15.78
N ARG A 163 -0.34 20.55 -14.89
CA ARG A 163 -0.38 20.25 -13.45
C ARG A 163 -1.82 20.09 -13.00
N GLY A 164 -2.04 19.27 -12.00
CA GLY A 164 -3.36 19.09 -11.43
C GLY A 164 -3.35 18.07 -10.32
N TYR A 165 -4.53 17.78 -9.81
CA TYR A 165 -4.77 16.86 -8.72
C TYR A 165 -5.24 15.53 -9.24
N VAL A 166 -4.72 14.44 -8.65
CA VAL A 166 -5.11 13.06 -8.91
C VAL A 166 -5.33 12.35 -7.57
N LEU A 167 -6.19 11.35 -7.54
CA LEU A 167 -6.40 10.55 -6.35
C LEU A 167 -5.14 9.73 -6.02
N ALA A 168 -4.74 9.75 -4.76
CA ALA A 168 -3.58 9.01 -4.28
C ALA A 168 -3.74 7.50 -4.49
N GLU A 169 -4.96 6.98 -4.37
CA GLU A 169 -5.28 5.57 -4.60
C GLU A 169 -5.12 5.10 -6.05
N ASP A 170 -5.20 6.01 -7.03
CA ASP A 170 -5.09 5.69 -8.46
C ASP A 170 -3.63 5.64 -8.94
N ILE A 171 -2.68 6.07 -8.10
CA ILE A 171 -1.27 6.21 -8.43
C ILE A 171 -0.38 5.46 -7.44
N TRP A 172 0.87 5.22 -7.83
CA TRP A 172 1.90 4.62 -6.98
C TRP A 172 3.14 5.52 -6.95
N GLY A 173 3.86 5.54 -5.83
CA GLY A 173 5.05 6.39 -5.64
C GLY A 173 4.83 7.57 -4.70
N THR A 174 3.69 7.66 -4.04
CA THR A 174 3.30 8.78 -3.17
C THR A 174 3.97 8.75 -1.79
N GLY A 175 4.29 7.56 -1.28
CA GLY A 175 4.71 7.36 0.11
C GLY A 175 3.56 7.42 1.10
N ILE A 176 2.32 7.60 0.61
CA ILE A 176 1.07 7.55 1.38
C ILE A 176 0.49 6.13 1.37
N ASP A 177 1.10 5.20 0.64
CA ASP A 177 0.67 3.78 0.55
C ASP A 177 0.69 3.04 1.91
N LYS A 178 0.83 3.77 3.00
CA LYS A 178 0.51 3.30 4.34
C LYS A 178 -1.00 3.35 4.50
N LYS A 179 -1.63 2.20 4.37
CA LYS A 179 -2.98 2.00 4.88
C LYS A 179 -2.99 2.40 6.36
N TYR A 180 -3.82 3.36 6.68
CA TYR A 180 -4.29 3.59 8.03
C TYR A 180 -5.24 2.47 8.44
#